data_b3b8c6371ea1903732bec0e00a8c8a79
#
_entry.id   b3b8c6371ea1903732bec0e00a8c8a79
#
_cell.length_a   1.000
_cell.length_b   1.000
_cell.length_c   1.000
_cell.angle_alpha   90.00
_cell.angle_beta   90.00
_cell.angle_gamma   90.00
#
_symmetry.space_group_name_H-M   'P 1'
#
loop_
_entity.id
_entity.type
_entity.pdbx_description
1 polymer ?
#
loop_
_entity_poly.entity_id
_entity_poly.type
_entity_poly.pdbx_seq_one_letter_code
_entity_poly.pdbx_strand_id
1 'polypeptide(L)'
;GNTAMMYYVFEGVGDDGFVEEGAESIDGIQKVDDKTVQFTTKEEMPITTFENSYARYLLTLPKHVIEQYSEEELSTADWFNHPDVVSGPFIVTDFDVDHYISYEANKDYWKGAPKIDKLNIKIVDGSQLYAGLQSGEIDITQQTMSDIPQEDYESVEALDNVDVVYGSPVTNQSVFIQTKNVPDVKVRQAMLYAIDRQQILEELLNGHGEIVDGFLSSASPFYDDSLTPVSYDPEKAKALLEEAGWDGSQTIRFYVNSGDSTFVNAASIIAAEWAAVGIKAEIQTVDFATLMSVAGTEDY
;
A
#
# COMPACT_ATOMS: atom_id res chain seq x y z
N GLY A 1 3.30 13.13 2.38
CA GLY A 1 3.38 11.94 3.19
C GLY A 1 4.49 12.05 4.24
N ASN A 2 4.34 11.36 5.34
CA ASN A 2 5.15 11.45 6.56
C ASN A 2 6.57 10.87 6.44
N THR A 3 7.36 11.32 5.49
CA THR A 3 8.79 10.96 5.45
C THR A 3 9.56 11.47 6.67
N ALA A 4 9.15 12.55 7.30
CA ALA A 4 9.73 13.05 8.55
C ALA A 4 9.73 11.99 9.66
N MET A 5 8.67 11.21 9.79
CA MET A 5 8.59 10.12 10.77
C MET A 5 9.67 9.05 10.63
N MET A 6 10.36 8.96 9.49
CA MET A 6 11.46 8.01 9.32
C MET A 6 12.77 8.50 9.94
N TYR A 7 12.91 9.79 10.19
CA TYR A 7 14.12 10.37 10.73
C TYR A 7 14.21 10.32 12.26
N TYR A 8 13.10 10.04 12.96
CA TYR A 8 13.03 10.02 14.43
C TYR A 8 14.06 9.08 15.10
N VAL A 9 14.57 8.08 14.36
CA VAL A 9 15.55 7.11 14.87
C VAL A 9 16.97 7.66 14.96
N PHE A 10 17.28 8.79 14.29
CA PHE A 10 18.62 9.36 14.27
C PHE A 10 18.86 10.29 15.45
N GLU A 11 20.12 10.33 15.93
CA GLU A 11 20.52 11.33 16.93
C GLU A 11 20.25 12.76 16.43
N GLY A 12 19.79 13.64 17.34
CA GLY A 12 19.46 15.03 17.04
C GLY A 12 18.08 15.25 16.41
N VAL A 13 17.27 14.21 16.27
CA VAL A 13 15.90 14.32 15.74
C VAL A 13 14.89 14.06 16.84
N GLY A 14 13.81 14.83 16.92
CA GLY A 14 12.71 14.64 17.87
C GLY A 14 11.86 13.39 17.54
N ASP A 15 10.99 12.99 18.46
CA ASP A 15 10.09 11.84 18.27
C ASP A 15 9.02 12.11 17.19
N ASP A 16 8.81 13.36 16.84
CA ASP A 16 7.97 13.83 15.74
C ASP A 16 8.67 13.77 14.37
N GLY A 17 9.96 13.38 14.33
CA GLY A 17 10.77 13.29 13.12
C GLY A 17 11.40 14.60 12.68
N PHE A 18 11.32 15.66 13.49
CA PHE A 18 11.92 16.97 13.20
C PHE A 18 13.12 17.27 14.10
N VAL A 19 14.01 18.12 13.60
CA VAL A 19 15.12 18.67 14.39
C VAL A 19 14.64 19.88 15.19
N GLU A 20 15.40 20.28 16.20
CA GLU A 20 15.12 21.51 16.95
C GLU A 20 15.19 22.75 16.02
N GLU A 21 14.37 23.75 16.34
CA GLU A 21 14.35 25.02 15.59
C GLU A 21 15.75 25.66 15.56
N GLY A 22 16.25 25.94 14.36
CA GLY A 22 17.58 26.51 14.13
C GLY A 22 18.72 25.50 13.99
N ALA A 23 18.44 24.20 14.01
CA ALA A 23 19.43 23.19 13.67
C ALA A 23 19.77 23.23 12.17
N GLU A 24 21.07 23.29 11.85
CA GLU A 24 21.55 23.32 10.45
C GLU A 24 21.74 21.92 9.84
N SER A 25 21.69 20.86 10.66
CA SER A 25 21.91 19.48 10.24
C SER A 25 21.29 18.49 11.22
N ILE A 26 21.23 17.23 10.82
CA ILE A 26 20.87 16.11 11.68
C ILE A 26 22.15 15.52 12.25
N ASP A 27 22.33 15.54 13.59
CA ASP A 27 23.52 15.06 14.27
C ASP A 27 23.84 13.59 13.95
N GLY A 28 22.81 12.78 13.82
CA GLY A 28 22.92 11.37 13.46
C GLY A 28 23.23 11.10 11.99
N ILE A 29 23.36 12.12 11.13
CA ILE A 29 23.69 11.96 9.70
C ILE A 29 24.90 12.85 9.38
N GLN A 30 26.07 12.25 9.26
CA GLN A 30 27.34 12.99 9.11
C GLN A 30 28.06 12.61 7.83
N LYS A 31 28.53 13.61 7.09
CA LYS A 31 29.48 13.43 5.98
C LYS A 31 30.88 13.22 6.57
N VAL A 32 31.40 11.99 6.43
CA VAL A 32 32.78 11.68 6.84
C VAL A 32 33.80 12.14 5.78
N ASP A 33 33.51 11.84 4.51
CA ASP A 33 34.28 12.27 3.34
C ASP A 33 33.36 12.36 2.11
N ASP A 34 33.96 12.56 0.91
CA ASP A 34 33.18 12.75 -0.32
C ASP A 34 32.41 11.49 -0.79
N LYS A 35 32.64 10.34 -0.21
CA LYS A 35 32.02 9.06 -0.56
C LYS A 35 31.43 8.31 0.62
N THR A 36 31.55 8.87 1.83
CA THR A 36 31.17 8.19 3.07
C THR A 36 30.19 9.07 3.86
N VAL A 37 29.04 8.52 4.17
CA VAL A 37 28.07 9.08 5.11
C VAL A 37 27.95 8.12 6.28
N GLN A 38 28.01 8.65 7.50
CA GLN A 38 27.82 7.90 8.72
C GLN A 38 26.42 8.18 9.28
N PHE A 39 25.73 7.12 9.65
CA PHE A 39 24.46 7.19 10.35
C PHE A 39 24.64 6.75 11.80
N THR A 40 24.11 7.52 12.74
CA THR A 40 24.09 7.21 14.18
C THR A 40 22.64 7.22 14.64
N THR A 41 22.20 6.10 15.16
CA THR A 41 20.84 5.92 15.67
C THR A 41 20.79 6.11 17.19
N LYS A 42 19.67 6.62 17.72
CA LYS A 42 19.45 6.81 19.17
C LYS A 42 19.58 5.52 19.97
N GLU A 43 19.17 4.41 19.38
CA GLU A 43 19.21 3.08 19.99
C GLU A 43 19.87 2.06 19.07
N GLU A 44 20.46 1.03 19.67
CA GLU A 44 21.01 -0.09 18.91
C GLU A 44 19.89 -0.85 18.17
N MET A 45 20.12 -1.13 16.90
CA MET A 45 19.21 -1.96 16.10
C MET A 45 20.00 -2.92 15.20
N PRO A 46 19.42 -4.07 14.83
CA PRO A 46 20.01 -4.95 13.84
C PRO A 46 20.24 -4.22 12.51
N ILE A 47 21.39 -4.47 11.86
CA ILE A 47 21.70 -3.84 10.57
C ILE A 47 20.63 -4.12 9.51
N THR A 48 20.04 -5.30 9.52
CA THR A 48 18.94 -5.67 8.63
C THR A 48 17.68 -4.84 8.85
N THR A 49 17.40 -4.44 10.09
CA THR A 49 16.29 -3.52 10.41
C THR A 49 16.59 -2.14 9.85
N PHE A 50 17.83 -1.64 10.05
CA PHE A 50 18.23 -0.36 9.48
C PHE A 50 18.13 -0.35 7.96
N GLU A 51 18.67 -1.37 7.28
CA GLU A 51 18.64 -1.49 5.81
C GLU A 51 17.23 -1.55 5.25
N ASN A 52 16.35 -2.36 5.83
CA ASN A 52 15.01 -2.60 5.30
C ASN A 52 13.98 -1.53 5.69
N SER A 53 14.10 -0.95 6.88
CA SER A 53 13.10 0.00 7.40
C SER A 53 13.48 1.45 7.19
N TYR A 54 14.77 1.75 7.02
CA TYR A 54 15.26 3.14 6.94
C TYR A 54 16.10 3.38 5.70
N ALA A 55 17.25 2.70 5.52
CA ALA A 55 18.22 3.02 4.48
C ALA A 55 17.63 2.97 3.06
N ARG A 56 16.76 2.00 2.79
CA ARG A 56 16.08 1.87 1.47
C ARG A 56 15.18 3.06 1.12
N TYR A 57 14.77 3.85 2.11
CA TYR A 57 13.89 5.01 1.94
C TYR A 57 14.62 6.36 2.06
N LEU A 58 15.93 6.35 2.40
CA LEU A 58 16.75 7.54 2.43
C LEU A 58 17.16 7.92 1.00
N LEU A 59 16.25 8.58 0.30
CA LEU A 59 16.47 9.01 -1.07
C LEU A 59 17.48 10.16 -1.08
N THR A 60 18.46 10.08 -2.00
CA THR A 60 19.42 11.14 -2.23
C THR A 60 18.87 12.18 -3.19
N LEU A 61 19.07 13.44 -2.89
CA LEU A 61 18.68 14.57 -3.73
C LEU A 61 19.91 15.25 -4.32
N PRO A 62 19.85 15.75 -5.57
CA PRO A 62 20.97 16.45 -6.22
C PRO A 62 21.11 17.86 -5.63
N LYS A 63 22.04 18.05 -4.68
CA LYS A 63 22.26 19.32 -3.99
C LYS A 63 22.34 20.51 -4.97
N HIS A 64 23.13 20.38 -6.04
CA HIS A 64 23.35 21.42 -7.04
C HIS A 64 22.09 21.84 -7.80
N VAL A 65 21.02 21.04 -7.73
CA VAL A 65 19.72 21.37 -8.31
C VAL A 65 18.81 21.99 -7.26
N ILE A 66 18.73 21.37 -6.06
CA ILE A 66 17.76 21.80 -5.06
C ILE A 66 18.21 23.01 -4.23
N GLU A 67 19.51 23.27 -4.10
CA GLU A 67 20.03 24.41 -3.32
C GLU A 67 19.67 25.80 -3.88
N GLN A 68 19.14 25.86 -5.10
CA GLN A 68 18.64 27.10 -5.71
C GLN A 68 17.24 27.51 -5.21
N TYR A 69 16.52 26.60 -4.57
CA TYR A 69 15.17 26.83 -4.04
C TYR A 69 15.23 27.16 -2.56
N SER A 70 14.38 28.08 -2.10
CA SER A 70 14.13 28.25 -0.67
C SER A 70 13.33 27.07 -0.10
N GLU A 71 13.29 26.93 1.23
CA GLU A 71 12.50 25.89 1.89
C GLU A 71 11.02 25.94 1.51
N GLU A 72 10.47 27.15 1.36
CA GLU A 72 9.07 27.37 0.96
C GLU A 72 8.82 26.94 -0.49
N GLU A 73 9.77 27.21 -1.38
CA GLU A 73 9.68 26.87 -2.81
C GLU A 73 9.96 25.39 -3.06
N LEU A 74 10.71 24.73 -2.19
CA LEU A 74 11.15 23.36 -2.40
C LEU A 74 9.99 22.37 -2.59
N SER A 75 8.89 22.56 -1.84
CA SER A 75 7.71 21.67 -1.92
C SER A 75 6.96 21.76 -3.26
N THR A 76 7.16 22.83 -4.02
CA THR A 76 6.49 23.12 -5.30
C THR A 76 7.47 23.25 -6.46
N ALA A 77 8.75 22.96 -6.23
CA ALA A 77 9.79 23.07 -7.26
C ALA A 77 9.51 22.15 -8.44
N ASP A 78 9.58 22.71 -9.66
CA ASP A 78 9.30 21.99 -10.91
C ASP A 78 10.15 20.74 -11.08
N TRP A 79 11.37 20.71 -10.52
CA TRP A 79 12.24 19.55 -10.59
C TRP A 79 11.62 18.28 -9.99
N PHE A 80 10.78 18.38 -8.94
CA PHE A 80 10.12 17.20 -8.37
C PHE A 80 9.06 16.60 -9.29
N ASN A 81 8.50 17.42 -10.18
CA ASN A 81 7.54 16.97 -11.18
C ASN A 81 8.23 16.45 -12.44
N HIS A 82 9.42 16.99 -12.74
CA HIS A 82 10.18 16.62 -13.95
C HIS A 82 11.68 16.51 -13.63
N PRO A 83 12.11 15.45 -12.90
CA PRO A 83 13.50 15.28 -12.49
C PRO A 83 14.37 14.88 -13.68
N ASP A 84 15.25 15.79 -14.12
CA ASP A 84 16.23 15.59 -15.19
C ASP A 84 17.60 15.11 -14.68
N VAL A 85 17.86 15.26 -13.39
CA VAL A 85 19.07 14.77 -12.69
C VAL A 85 18.70 13.64 -11.75
N VAL A 86 19.00 12.42 -12.15
CA VAL A 86 18.63 11.21 -11.42
C VAL A 86 19.81 10.25 -11.29
N SER A 87 19.78 9.39 -10.27
CA SER A 87 20.75 8.31 -10.07
C SER A 87 20.19 6.92 -10.42
N GLY A 88 18.94 6.87 -10.89
CA GLY A 88 18.24 5.65 -11.27
C GLY A 88 18.59 5.14 -12.66
N PRO A 89 18.08 3.95 -13.03
CA PRO A 89 18.33 3.33 -14.32
C PRO A 89 17.63 4.02 -15.50
N PHE A 90 16.61 4.83 -15.25
CA PHE A 90 15.85 5.52 -16.29
C PHE A 90 15.69 7.00 -15.94
N ILE A 91 15.59 7.83 -16.99
CA ILE A 91 15.41 9.28 -16.93
C ILE A 91 14.04 9.60 -17.51
N VAL A 92 13.25 10.42 -16.83
CA VAL A 92 11.96 10.91 -17.35
C VAL A 92 12.24 11.82 -18.54
N THR A 93 11.58 11.57 -19.67
CA THR A 93 11.71 12.36 -20.89
C THR A 93 10.46 13.11 -21.25
N ASP A 94 9.29 12.58 -20.89
CA ASP A 94 8.00 13.20 -21.16
C ASP A 94 6.94 12.62 -20.22
N PHE A 95 5.88 13.38 -19.94
CA PHE A 95 4.72 12.89 -19.21
C PHE A 95 3.47 13.70 -19.54
N ASP A 96 2.33 13.06 -19.46
CA ASP A 96 1.02 13.68 -19.47
C ASP A 96 0.29 13.21 -18.20
N VAL A 97 -0.08 14.15 -17.35
CA VAL A 97 -0.74 13.86 -16.08
C VAL A 97 -2.01 13.05 -16.34
N ASP A 98 -2.20 11.97 -15.60
CA ASP A 98 -3.31 11.02 -15.70
C ASP A 98 -3.30 10.14 -16.98
N HIS A 99 -2.31 10.24 -17.88
CA HIS A 99 -2.25 9.43 -19.08
C HIS A 99 -0.99 8.57 -19.20
N TYR A 100 0.20 9.18 -19.11
CA TYR A 100 1.44 8.41 -19.26
C TYR A 100 2.68 9.10 -18.69
N ILE A 101 3.73 8.31 -18.48
CA ILE A 101 5.09 8.78 -18.20
C ILE A 101 6.04 8.02 -19.12
N SER A 102 6.88 8.74 -19.84
CA SER A 102 7.90 8.20 -20.74
C SER A 102 9.30 8.34 -20.14
N TYR A 103 10.08 7.29 -20.28
CA TYR A 103 11.45 7.23 -19.80
C TYR A 103 12.40 6.75 -20.89
N GLU A 104 13.66 7.20 -20.82
CA GLU A 104 14.79 6.64 -21.56
C GLU A 104 15.82 6.04 -20.61
N ALA A 105 16.56 5.04 -21.10
CA ALA A 105 17.63 4.40 -20.33
C ALA A 105 18.72 5.39 -19.94
N ASN A 106 19.06 5.44 -18.67
CA ASN A 106 20.25 6.13 -18.19
C ASN A 106 21.49 5.30 -18.51
N LYS A 107 22.19 5.69 -19.57
CA LYS A 107 23.40 4.96 -20.03
C LYS A 107 24.57 5.06 -19.06
N ASP A 108 24.55 6.07 -18.17
CA ASP A 108 25.55 6.29 -17.14
C ASP A 108 25.14 5.70 -15.79
N TYR A 109 24.12 4.85 -15.76
CA TYR A 109 23.66 4.21 -14.52
C TYR A 109 24.78 3.40 -13.88
N TRP A 110 25.04 3.63 -12.58
CA TRP A 110 26.18 3.08 -11.85
C TRP A 110 26.24 1.54 -11.78
N LYS A 111 25.13 0.83 -11.96
CA LYS A 111 25.07 -0.64 -12.10
C LYS A 111 25.19 -1.12 -13.55
N GLY A 112 25.45 -0.23 -14.49
CA GLY A 112 25.47 -0.49 -15.92
C GLY A 112 24.15 -0.10 -16.60
N ALA A 113 24.24 0.26 -17.87
CA ALA A 113 23.08 0.69 -18.65
C ALA A 113 21.98 -0.38 -18.69
N PRO A 114 20.69 0.00 -18.56
CA PRO A 114 19.57 -0.89 -18.77
C PRO A 114 19.63 -1.57 -20.13
N LYS A 115 19.08 -2.79 -20.22
CA LYS A 115 18.94 -3.51 -21.50
C LYS A 115 17.75 -3.00 -22.33
N ILE A 116 16.80 -2.32 -21.67
CA ILE A 116 15.62 -1.71 -22.30
C ILE A 116 15.96 -0.25 -22.53
N ASP A 117 15.81 0.22 -23.77
CA ASP A 117 16.14 1.60 -24.14
C ASP A 117 15.05 2.59 -23.69
N LYS A 118 13.79 2.19 -23.73
CA LYS A 118 12.63 3.03 -23.41
C LYS A 118 11.66 2.27 -22.53
N LEU A 119 11.10 2.98 -21.55
CA LEU A 119 10.03 2.49 -20.69
C LEU A 119 8.90 3.51 -20.72
N ASN A 120 7.69 3.07 -21.09
CA ASN A 120 6.50 3.90 -21.06
C ASN A 120 5.52 3.33 -20.03
N ILE A 121 5.17 4.12 -19.03
CA ILE A 121 4.11 3.78 -18.08
C ILE A 121 2.84 4.42 -18.61
N LYS A 122 1.81 3.62 -18.88
CA LYS A 122 0.47 4.09 -19.23
C LYS A 122 -0.43 4.01 -18.02
N ILE A 123 -1.24 5.04 -17.81
CA ILE A 123 -2.27 5.06 -16.78
C ILE A 123 -3.57 4.69 -17.48
N VAL A 124 -4.07 3.51 -17.19
CA VAL A 124 -5.28 2.95 -17.81
C VAL A 124 -6.20 2.36 -16.74
N ASP A 125 -7.48 2.30 -17.05
CA ASP A 125 -8.44 1.60 -16.21
C ASP A 125 -8.18 0.08 -16.22
N GLY A 126 -8.39 -0.61 -15.10
CA GLY A 126 -8.19 -2.06 -14.99
C GLY A 126 -8.93 -2.87 -16.07
N SER A 127 -10.13 -2.43 -16.44
CA SER A 127 -10.94 -3.06 -17.51
C SER A 127 -10.29 -3.04 -18.89
N GLN A 128 -9.24 -2.22 -19.10
CA GLN A 128 -8.51 -2.13 -20.37
C GLN A 128 -7.26 -3.03 -20.41
N LEU A 129 -6.85 -3.59 -19.28
CA LEU A 129 -5.61 -4.35 -19.16
C LEU A 129 -5.63 -5.62 -20.02
N TYR A 130 -6.70 -6.39 -20.00
CA TYR A 130 -6.82 -7.60 -20.85
C TYR A 130 -6.67 -7.27 -22.33
N ALA A 131 -7.41 -6.27 -22.84
CA ALA A 131 -7.35 -5.88 -24.23
C ALA A 131 -5.96 -5.33 -24.62
N GLY A 132 -5.33 -4.57 -23.73
CA GLY A 132 -3.97 -4.05 -23.92
C GLY A 132 -2.90 -5.16 -23.98
N LEU A 133 -2.98 -6.16 -23.10
CA LEU A 133 -2.11 -7.34 -23.13
C LEU A 133 -2.34 -8.18 -24.38
N GLN A 134 -3.60 -8.45 -24.74
CA GLN A 134 -3.96 -9.22 -25.91
C GLN A 134 -3.46 -8.59 -27.21
N SER A 135 -3.55 -7.26 -27.32
CA SER A 135 -3.09 -6.53 -28.51
C SER A 135 -1.57 -6.32 -28.56
N GLY A 136 -0.87 -6.52 -27.44
CA GLY A 136 0.55 -6.16 -27.30
C GLY A 136 0.77 -4.65 -27.14
N GLU A 137 -0.25 -3.88 -26.80
CA GLU A 137 -0.12 -2.47 -26.45
C GLU A 137 0.45 -2.28 -25.03
N ILE A 138 0.19 -3.27 -24.15
CA ILE A 138 0.75 -3.37 -22.81
C ILE A 138 1.62 -4.63 -22.77
N ASP A 139 2.88 -4.47 -22.39
CA ASP A 139 3.84 -5.57 -22.27
C ASP A 139 3.84 -6.20 -20.88
N ILE A 140 3.54 -5.40 -19.84
CA ILE A 140 3.55 -5.83 -18.42
C ILE A 140 2.61 -4.97 -17.59
N THR A 141 1.92 -5.57 -16.65
CA THR A 141 1.13 -4.86 -15.63
C THR A 141 1.94 -4.65 -14.37
N GLN A 142 1.67 -3.55 -13.66
CA GLN A 142 2.30 -3.29 -12.37
C GLN A 142 1.56 -4.08 -11.27
N GLN A 143 2.27 -4.94 -10.59
CA GLN A 143 1.82 -5.58 -9.36
C GLN A 143 1.57 -4.50 -8.29
N THR A 144 0.50 -4.54 -7.54
CA THR A 144 0.16 -3.72 -6.37
C THR A 144 -0.75 -2.51 -6.53
N MET A 145 -0.86 -1.91 -7.72
CA MET A 145 -1.68 -0.69 -7.90
C MET A 145 -2.74 -0.81 -9.00
N SER A 146 -2.63 -1.79 -9.88
CA SER A 146 -3.52 -2.00 -11.02
C SER A 146 -3.57 -3.48 -11.34
N ASP A 147 -4.23 -4.25 -10.47
CA ASP A 147 -4.37 -5.66 -10.72
C ASP A 147 -5.35 -5.90 -11.88
N ILE A 148 -5.07 -6.93 -12.65
CA ILE A 148 -5.99 -7.43 -13.66
C ILE A 148 -7.30 -7.78 -12.95
N PRO A 149 -8.47 -7.30 -13.42
CA PRO A 149 -9.74 -7.70 -12.85
C PRO A 149 -9.88 -9.21 -12.81
N GLN A 150 -10.43 -9.72 -11.74
CA GLN A 150 -10.54 -11.15 -11.53
C GLN A 150 -11.30 -11.87 -12.65
N GLU A 151 -12.33 -11.24 -13.20
CA GLU A 151 -13.08 -11.74 -14.32
C GLU A 151 -12.24 -11.97 -15.58
N ASP A 152 -11.08 -11.33 -15.66
CA ASP A 152 -10.14 -11.46 -16.78
C ASP A 152 -9.02 -12.46 -16.54
N TYR A 153 -8.85 -13.02 -15.32
CA TYR A 153 -7.72 -13.92 -14.99
C TYR A 153 -7.60 -15.09 -15.96
N GLU A 154 -8.65 -15.88 -16.14
CA GLU A 154 -8.64 -17.02 -17.05
C GLU A 154 -8.37 -16.59 -18.50
N SER A 155 -8.88 -15.43 -18.90
CA SER A 155 -8.71 -14.89 -20.24
C SER A 155 -7.26 -14.44 -20.48
N VAL A 156 -6.61 -13.85 -19.45
CA VAL A 156 -5.20 -13.44 -19.52
C VAL A 156 -4.29 -14.66 -19.50
N GLU A 157 -4.57 -15.67 -18.67
CA GLU A 157 -3.83 -16.93 -18.65
C GLU A 157 -3.87 -17.67 -19.97
N ALA A 158 -4.94 -17.51 -20.74
CA ALA A 158 -5.11 -18.14 -22.05
C ALA A 158 -4.40 -17.40 -23.19
N LEU A 159 -3.77 -16.24 -22.96
CA LEU A 159 -3.03 -15.51 -23.97
C LEU A 159 -1.68 -16.17 -24.28
N ASP A 160 -1.41 -16.42 -25.56
CA ASP A 160 -0.15 -17.04 -26.01
C ASP A 160 1.06 -16.08 -25.97
N ASN A 161 0.82 -14.78 -25.80
CA ASN A 161 1.84 -13.73 -25.88
C ASN A 161 2.26 -13.16 -24.53
N VAL A 162 1.73 -13.68 -23.42
CA VAL A 162 2.09 -13.28 -22.06
C VAL A 162 2.42 -14.47 -21.18
N ASP A 163 3.31 -14.27 -20.24
CA ASP A 163 3.61 -15.21 -19.17
C ASP A 163 2.96 -14.70 -17.86
N VAL A 164 2.08 -15.49 -17.26
CA VAL A 164 1.48 -15.18 -15.97
C VAL A 164 2.28 -15.81 -14.84
N VAL A 165 2.69 -15.00 -13.89
CA VAL A 165 3.44 -15.44 -12.72
C VAL A 165 2.71 -15.02 -11.45
N TYR A 166 2.30 -15.97 -10.65
CA TYR A 166 1.76 -15.73 -9.32
C TYR A 166 2.88 -15.62 -8.29
N GLY A 167 2.94 -14.50 -7.59
CA GLY A 167 3.84 -14.32 -6.47
C GLY A 167 3.25 -14.92 -5.18
N SER A 168 4.10 -15.07 -4.16
CA SER A 168 3.60 -15.35 -2.81
C SER A 168 2.90 -14.11 -2.25
N PRO A 169 1.80 -14.25 -1.49
CA PRO A 169 1.10 -13.12 -0.89
C PRO A 169 2.01 -12.45 0.16
N VAL A 170 2.38 -11.20 -0.11
CA VAL A 170 3.25 -10.39 0.77
C VAL A 170 2.51 -9.22 1.42
N THR A 171 1.27 -8.98 0.99
CA THR A 171 0.38 -7.97 1.56
C THR A 171 -0.92 -8.65 1.97
N ASN A 172 -1.62 -8.06 2.91
CA ASN A 172 -2.95 -8.53 3.30
C ASN A 172 -3.99 -7.42 3.12
N GLN A 173 -5.23 -7.85 2.92
CA GLN A 173 -6.39 -6.98 2.94
C GLN A 173 -7.06 -7.11 4.31
N SER A 174 -7.38 -5.98 4.92
CA SER A 174 -7.93 -5.94 6.26
C SER A 174 -9.08 -4.94 6.35
N VAL A 175 -10.08 -5.29 7.14
CA VAL A 175 -11.09 -4.34 7.57
C VAL A 175 -10.62 -3.69 8.87
N PHE A 176 -10.36 -2.39 8.82
CA PHE A 176 -9.98 -1.61 10.00
C PHE A 176 -11.25 -1.08 10.69
N ILE A 177 -11.41 -1.42 11.96
CA ILE A 177 -12.57 -1.02 12.75
C ILE A 177 -12.17 0.09 13.70
N GLN A 178 -12.81 1.26 13.59
CA GLN A 178 -12.59 2.35 14.54
C GLN A 178 -13.18 2.00 15.90
N THR A 179 -12.30 1.77 16.87
CA THR A 179 -12.71 1.31 18.21
C THR A 179 -13.47 2.35 19.02
N LYS A 180 -13.38 3.64 18.66
CA LYS A 180 -14.21 4.70 19.26
C LYS A 180 -15.67 4.55 18.85
N ASN A 181 -15.93 4.11 17.61
CA ASN A 181 -17.26 3.94 17.05
C ASN A 181 -17.85 2.55 17.34
N VAL A 182 -16.98 1.52 17.47
CA VAL A 182 -17.36 0.16 17.86
C VAL A 182 -16.55 -0.25 19.09
N PRO A 183 -16.84 0.29 20.29
CA PRO A 183 -16.00 0.12 21.48
C PRO A 183 -16.09 -1.29 22.09
N ASP A 184 -17.22 -1.97 21.92
CA ASP A 184 -17.39 -3.31 22.49
C ASP A 184 -16.61 -4.36 21.71
N VAL A 185 -15.72 -5.08 22.38
CA VAL A 185 -14.89 -6.13 21.79
C VAL A 185 -15.72 -7.29 21.23
N LYS A 186 -16.86 -7.61 21.89
CA LYS A 186 -17.74 -8.71 21.43
C LYS A 186 -18.40 -8.37 20.10
N VAL A 187 -18.78 -7.10 19.89
CA VAL A 187 -19.31 -6.63 18.61
C VAL A 187 -18.23 -6.77 17.52
N ARG A 188 -16.98 -6.34 17.77
CA ARG A 188 -15.90 -6.51 16.80
C ARG A 188 -15.58 -7.97 16.51
N GLN A 189 -15.63 -8.84 17.54
CA GLN A 189 -15.49 -10.29 17.34
C GLN A 189 -16.65 -10.86 16.53
N ALA A 190 -17.88 -10.43 16.78
CA ALA A 190 -19.03 -10.83 16.01
C ALA A 190 -18.90 -10.43 14.54
N MET A 191 -18.40 -9.22 14.26
CA MET A 191 -18.11 -8.77 12.89
C MET A 191 -17.15 -9.72 12.17
N LEU A 192 -16.10 -10.20 12.85
CA LEU A 192 -15.15 -11.17 12.29
C LEU A 192 -15.79 -12.55 12.06
N TYR A 193 -16.51 -13.10 13.05
CA TYR A 193 -17.17 -14.42 12.91
C TYR A 193 -18.28 -14.44 11.86
N ALA A 194 -18.83 -13.27 11.53
CA ALA A 194 -19.88 -13.14 10.52
C ALA A 194 -19.36 -13.13 9.08
N ILE A 195 -18.05 -13.05 8.83
CA ILE A 195 -17.46 -12.97 7.48
C ILE A 195 -17.00 -14.36 7.03
N ASP A 196 -17.57 -14.85 5.91
CA ASP A 196 -17.07 -16.04 5.23
C ASP A 196 -15.88 -15.68 4.32
N ARG A 197 -14.70 -15.64 4.92
CA ARG A 197 -13.45 -15.31 4.20
C ARG A 197 -13.07 -16.35 3.17
N GLN A 198 -13.52 -17.62 3.35
CA GLN A 198 -13.31 -18.67 2.37
C GLN A 198 -14.13 -18.42 1.11
N GLN A 199 -15.40 -18.00 1.26
CA GLN A 199 -16.21 -17.60 0.12
C GLN A 199 -15.58 -16.43 -0.65
N ILE A 200 -15.10 -15.40 0.06
CA ILE A 200 -14.41 -14.27 -0.57
C ILE A 200 -13.19 -14.72 -1.35
N LEU A 201 -12.36 -15.61 -0.76
CA LEU A 201 -11.16 -16.14 -1.41
C LEU A 201 -11.51 -16.94 -2.68
N GLU A 202 -12.55 -17.76 -2.62
CA GLU A 202 -12.96 -18.61 -3.74
C GLU A 202 -13.67 -17.82 -4.85
N GLU A 203 -14.60 -16.94 -4.47
CA GLU A 203 -15.46 -16.25 -5.44
C GLU A 203 -14.82 -15.00 -6.05
N LEU A 204 -13.97 -14.29 -5.29
CA LEU A 204 -13.32 -13.07 -5.78
C LEU A 204 -11.86 -13.24 -6.18
N LEU A 205 -11.20 -14.28 -5.74
CA LEU A 205 -9.77 -14.48 -6.00
C LEU A 205 -9.47 -15.84 -6.65
N ASN A 206 -10.50 -16.60 -7.06
CA ASN A 206 -10.35 -17.95 -7.64
C ASN A 206 -9.43 -18.88 -6.81
N GLY A 207 -9.39 -18.67 -5.48
CA GLY A 207 -8.51 -19.37 -4.57
C GLY A 207 -7.06 -18.86 -4.54
N HIS A 208 -6.72 -17.80 -5.28
CA HIS A 208 -5.39 -17.19 -5.26
C HIS A 208 -5.21 -16.29 -4.04
N GLY A 209 -4.68 -16.84 -2.97
CA GLY A 209 -4.45 -16.15 -1.72
C GLY A 209 -4.48 -17.08 -0.52
N GLU A 210 -4.48 -16.50 0.66
CA GLU A 210 -4.60 -17.24 1.92
C GLU A 210 -5.37 -16.44 2.96
N ILE A 211 -6.01 -17.15 3.90
CA ILE A 211 -6.71 -16.53 5.02
C ILE A 211 -5.72 -16.40 6.19
N VAL A 212 -5.54 -15.17 6.67
CA VAL A 212 -4.70 -14.87 7.83
C VAL A 212 -5.48 -14.08 8.88
N ASP A 213 -5.14 -14.28 10.16
CA ASP A 213 -5.71 -13.54 11.29
C ASP A 213 -4.74 -12.49 11.85
N GLY A 214 -3.70 -12.18 11.11
CA GLY A 214 -2.68 -11.19 11.46
C GLY A 214 -2.17 -10.45 10.24
N PHE A 215 -1.15 -9.64 10.45
CA PHE A 215 -0.51 -8.87 9.37
C PHE A 215 0.57 -9.66 8.62
N LEU A 216 0.86 -10.89 9.02
CA LEU A 216 1.90 -11.72 8.41
C LEU A 216 1.26 -12.83 7.60
N SER A 217 1.68 -12.93 6.34
CA SER A 217 1.36 -14.04 5.46
C SER A 217 2.33 -15.21 5.65
N SER A 218 2.00 -16.37 5.12
CA SER A 218 2.88 -17.55 5.14
C SER A 218 4.24 -17.32 4.45
N ALA A 219 4.36 -16.28 3.62
CA ALA A 219 5.63 -15.86 3.02
C ALA A 219 6.59 -15.18 4.02
N SER A 220 6.10 -14.75 5.18
CA SER A 220 6.92 -14.12 6.21
C SER A 220 7.70 -15.16 7.02
N PRO A 221 9.01 -14.94 7.29
CA PRO A 221 9.78 -15.81 8.18
C PRO A 221 9.32 -15.76 9.65
N PHE A 222 8.44 -14.83 10.00
CA PHE A 222 7.85 -14.66 11.33
C PHE A 222 6.40 -15.17 11.40
N TYR A 223 5.90 -15.79 10.32
CA TYR A 223 4.57 -16.39 10.33
C TYR A 223 4.54 -17.59 11.27
N ASP A 224 3.49 -17.67 12.10
CA ASP A 224 3.27 -18.76 13.03
C ASP A 224 2.17 -19.69 12.46
N ASP A 225 2.56 -20.81 11.89
CA ASP A 225 1.67 -21.81 11.30
C ASP A 225 0.88 -22.62 12.32
N SER A 226 1.17 -22.46 13.61
CA SER A 226 0.37 -23.08 14.69
C SER A 226 -0.93 -22.34 14.96
N LEU A 227 -1.07 -21.08 14.49
CA LEU A 227 -2.29 -20.30 14.64
C LEU A 227 -3.34 -20.81 13.65
N THR A 228 -4.52 -21.09 14.19
CA THR A 228 -5.67 -21.48 13.35
C THR A 228 -6.52 -20.24 13.07
N PRO A 229 -6.75 -19.88 11.81
CA PRO A 229 -7.62 -18.78 11.47
C PRO A 229 -9.03 -18.93 12.06
N VAL A 230 -9.62 -17.79 12.46
CA VAL A 230 -10.98 -17.76 12.98
C VAL A 230 -11.93 -18.22 11.87
N SER A 231 -12.70 -19.26 12.13
CA SER A 231 -13.67 -19.79 11.16
C SER A 231 -14.93 -18.94 11.12
N TYR A 232 -15.57 -18.89 9.96
CA TYR A 232 -16.92 -18.37 9.80
C TYR A 232 -17.91 -19.07 10.73
N ASP A 233 -18.60 -18.31 11.57
CA ASP A 233 -19.59 -18.83 12.51
C ASP A 233 -20.65 -17.75 12.81
N PRO A 234 -21.68 -17.62 11.94
CA PRO A 234 -22.73 -16.61 12.11
C PRO A 234 -23.58 -16.81 13.38
N GLU A 235 -23.70 -18.03 13.86
CA GLU A 235 -24.45 -18.28 15.12
C GLU A 235 -23.66 -17.77 16.33
N LYS A 236 -22.34 -17.96 16.35
CA LYS A 236 -21.48 -17.37 17.35
C LYS A 236 -21.47 -15.85 17.26
N ALA A 237 -21.50 -15.28 16.05
CA ALA A 237 -21.62 -13.85 15.86
C ALA A 237 -22.91 -13.30 16.50
N LYS A 238 -24.06 -13.93 16.25
CA LYS A 238 -25.33 -13.55 16.88
C LYS A 238 -25.29 -13.64 18.39
N ALA A 239 -24.72 -14.71 18.95
CA ALA A 239 -24.59 -14.88 20.39
C ALA A 239 -23.73 -13.78 21.02
N LEU A 240 -22.63 -13.40 20.39
CA LEU A 240 -21.77 -12.31 20.85
C LEU A 240 -22.47 -10.95 20.81
N LEU A 241 -23.29 -10.69 19.78
CA LEU A 241 -24.10 -9.48 19.68
C LEU A 241 -25.17 -9.41 20.78
N GLU A 242 -25.83 -10.53 21.08
CA GLU A 242 -26.77 -10.63 22.19
C GLU A 242 -26.09 -10.37 23.55
N GLU A 243 -24.93 -10.99 23.78
CA GLU A 243 -24.14 -10.76 24.99
C GLU A 243 -23.64 -9.32 25.15
N ALA A 244 -23.37 -8.65 24.03
CA ALA A 244 -22.98 -7.23 23.99
C ALA A 244 -24.16 -6.28 24.18
N GLY A 245 -25.41 -6.78 24.12
CA GLY A 245 -26.61 -5.95 24.12
C GLY A 245 -26.76 -5.12 22.83
N TRP A 246 -26.24 -5.62 21.71
CA TRP A 246 -26.34 -4.96 20.41
C TRP A 246 -27.79 -4.93 19.93
N ASP A 247 -28.35 -3.74 19.74
CA ASP A 247 -29.75 -3.55 19.37
C ASP A 247 -29.96 -3.31 17.85
N GLY A 248 -28.86 -3.29 17.07
CA GLY A 248 -28.89 -3.05 15.63
C GLY A 248 -29.31 -1.64 15.23
N SER A 249 -29.38 -0.69 16.16
CA SER A 249 -29.76 0.70 15.86
C SER A 249 -28.65 1.48 15.16
N GLN A 250 -27.38 1.16 15.44
CA GLN A 250 -26.22 1.78 14.82
C GLN A 250 -26.02 1.27 13.41
N THR A 251 -25.74 2.18 12.48
CA THR A 251 -25.27 1.87 11.13
C THR A 251 -23.78 2.12 11.05
N ILE A 252 -23.01 1.11 10.62
CA ILE A 252 -21.56 1.21 10.43
C ILE A 252 -21.30 1.86 9.07
N ARG A 253 -20.53 2.94 9.03
CA ARG A 253 -20.01 3.48 7.78
C ARG A 253 -18.83 2.62 7.33
N PHE A 254 -18.90 2.08 6.13
CA PHE A 254 -17.91 1.16 5.59
C PHE A 254 -17.27 1.77 4.34
N TYR A 255 -16.13 2.41 4.51
CA TYR A 255 -15.40 3.05 3.43
C TYR A 255 -14.59 2.04 2.63
N VAL A 256 -14.61 2.16 1.32
CA VAL A 256 -13.88 1.30 0.38
C VAL A 256 -13.32 2.11 -0.77
N ASN A 257 -12.11 1.75 -1.23
CA ASN A 257 -11.50 2.35 -2.42
C ASN A 257 -12.28 1.98 -3.69
N SER A 258 -12.68 2.99 -4.46
CA SER A 258 -13.40 2.80 -5.74
C SER A 258 -12.50 2.32 -6.88
N GLY A 259 -11.18 2.48 -6.75
CA GLY A 259 -10.22 2.12 -7.81
C GLY A 259 -9.96 0.62 -7.94
N ASP A 260 -10.56 -0.22 -7.07
CA ASP A 260 -10.39 -1.67 -7.09
C ASP A 260 -11.75 -2.36 -6.94
N SER A 261 -12.19 -3.02 -8.01
CA SER A 261 -13.47 -3.74 -8.04
C SER A 261 -13.52 -4.90 -7.05
N THR A 262 -12.39 -5.56 -6.79
CA THR A 262 -12.31 -6.66 -5.83
C THR A 262 -12.63 -6.18 -4.42
N PHE A 263 -12.11 -5.01 -4.01
CA PHE A 263 -12.43 -4.42 -2.72
C PHE A 263 -13.91 -4.03 -2.61
N VAL A 264 -14.48 -3.45 -3.66
CA VAL A 264 -15.89 -3.04 -3.68
C VAL A 264 -16.80 -4.27 -3.59
N ASN A 265 -16.48 -5.34 -4.32
CA ASN A 265 -17.21 -6.59 -4.28
C ASN A 265 -17.09 -7.28 -2.91
N ALA A 266 -15.87 -7.36 -2.35
CA ALA A 266 -15.66 -7.89 -1.01
C ALA A 266 -16.45 -7.11 0.05
N ALA A 267 -16.44 -5.78 -0.01
CA ALA A 267 -17.21 -4.94 0.92
C ALA A 267 -18.72 -5.22 0.80
N SER A 268 -19.21 -5.50 -0.41
CA SER A 268 -20.63 -5.83 -0.64
C SER A 268 -21.01 -7.18 -0.02
N ILE A 269 -20.16 -8.20 -0.15
CA ILE A 269 -20.34 -9.51 0.49
C ILE A 269 -20.32 -9.32 2.01
N ILE A 270 -19.29 -8.68 2.57
CA ILE A 270 -19.16 -8.44 4.01
C ILE A 270 -20.39 -7.70 4.57
N ALA A 271 -20.86 -6.65 3.90
CA ALA A 271 -22.03 -5.90 4.35
C ALA A 271 -23.29 -6.77 4.37
N ALA A 272 -23.48 -7.65 3.38
CA ALA A 272 -24.61 -8.59 3.35
C ALA A 272 -24.52 -9.63 4.47
N GLU A 273 -23.34 -10.16 4.75
CA GLU A 273 -23.10 -11.11 5.84
C GLU A 273 -23.30 -10.48 7.22
N TRP A 274 -22.82 -9.24 7.42
CA TRP A 274 -23.11 -8.48 8.63
C TRP A 274 -24.59 -8.23 8.81
N ALA A 275 -25.31 -7.90 7.73
CA ALA A 275 -26.77 -7.72 7.80
C ALA A 275 -27.50 -9.01 8.21
N ALA A 276 -27.00 -10.18 7.80
CA ALA A 276 -27.60 -11.48 8.15
C ALA A 276 -27.49 -11.80 9.67
N VAL A 277 -26.57 -11.18 10.37
CA VAL A 277 -26.44 -11.30 11.83
C VAL A 277 -26.96 -10.08 12.60
N GLY A 278 -27.50 -9.07 11.93
CA GLY A 278 -28.11 -7.88 12.56
C GLY A 278 -27.18 -6.67 12.71
N ILE A 279 -26.07 -6.62 11.96
CA ILE A 279 -25.19 -5.46 11.86
C ILE A 279 -25.49 -4.74 10.56
N LYS A 280 -25.90 -3.47 10.63
CA LYS A 280 -26.14 -2.65 9.44
C LYS A 280 -24.86 -1.95 9.01
N ALA A 281 -24.47 -2.07 7.75
CA ALA A 281 -23.38 -1.33 7.15
C ALA A 281 -23.86 -0.52 5.95
N GLU A 282 -23.31 0.69 5.81
CA GLU A 282 -23.50 1.56 4.65
C GLU A 282 -22.15 1.73 3.95
N ILE A 283 -22.04 1.19 2.73
CA ILE A 283 -20.82 1.24 1.94
C ILE A 283 -20.67 2.64 1.36
N GLN A 284 -19.51 3.25 1.61
CA GLN A 284 -19.08 4.54 1.08
C GLN A 284 -17.92 4.30 0.12
N THR A 285 -18.20 4.26 -1.19
CA THR A 285 -17.19 4.08 -2.22
C THR A 285 -16.53 5.43 -2.52
N VAL A 286 -15.24 5.55 -2.25
CA VAL A 286 -14.46 6.78 -2.38
C VAL A 286 -13.14 6.52 -3.10
N ASP A 287 -12.52 7.56 -3.66
CA ASP A 287 -11.16 7.46 -4.20
C ASP A 287 -10.12 7.24 -3.07
N PHE A 288 -8.93 6.77 -3.45
CA PHE A 288 -7.88 6.42 -2.49
C PHE A 288 -7.41 7.61 -1.64
N ALA A 289 -7.33 8.82 -2.20
CA ALA A 289 -6.91 10.01 -1.48
C ALA A 289 -7.93 10.38 -0.40
N THR A 290 -9.21 10.32 -0.73
CA THR A 290 -10.32 10.50 0.21
C THR A 290 -10.31 9.43 1.29
N LEU A 291 -10.09 8.15 0.93
CA LEU A 291 -9.99 7.04 1.90
C LEU A 291 -8.86 7.31 2.91
N MET A 292 -7.67 7.70 2.43
CA MET A 292 -6.54 8.03 3.31
C MET A 292 -6.82 9.25 4.21
N SER A 293 -7.54 10.24 3.69
CA SER A 293 -7.97 11.40 4.49
C SER A 293 -8.91 10.99 5.62
N VAL A 294 -9.91 10.18 5.31
CA VAL A 294 -10.86 9.64 6.31
C VAL A 294 -10.14 8.82 7.37
N ALA A 295 -9.25 7.92 6.97
CA ALA A 295 -8.44 7.12 7.89
C ALA A 295 -7.56 8.01 8.80
N GLY A 296 -7.00 9.09 8.27
CA GLY A 296 -6.17 10.04 9.01
C GLY A 296 -6.94 10.90 10.02
N THR A 297 -8.23 11.14 9.80
CA THR A 297 -9.09 11.91 10.72
C THR A 297 -9.73 11.04 11.81
N GLU A 298 -9.62 9.72 11.73
CA GLU A 298 -10.28 8.75 12.60
C GLU A 298 -11.83 8.88 12.62
N ASP A 299 -12.42 9.51 11.62
CA ASP A 299 -13.89 9.69 11.51
C ASP A 299 -14.50 8.67 10.54
N TYR A 300 -14.42 7.40 10.88
CA TYR A 300 -15.00 6.29 10.13
C TYR A 300 -15.61 5.23 11.03
#